data_8c0f2fb6904918db6bf4c6de06093d26
#
_entry.id   8c0f2fb6904918db6bf4c6de06093d26
#
_cell.length_a   1.000
_cell.length_b   1.000
_cell.length_c   1.000
_cell.angle_alpha   90.00
_cell.angle_beta   90.00
_cell.angle_gamma   90.00
#
_symmetry.space_group_name_H-M   'P 1'
#
loop_
_entity.id
_entity.type
_entity.pdbx_description
1 polymer ?
#
loop_
_entity_poly.entity_id
_entity_poly.type
_entity_poly.pdbx_seq_one_letter_code
_entity_poly.pdbx_strand_id
1 'polypeptide(L)'
;GKYGTLKQSYHEFYRIYGTFTHEKDVTPELVITEDSNSGYQFFDYVCQENHLRCETMNGKSNVFHYLREHKSERMLVIADGAAFGSEIDRVLRLIEGCENVALYLPESFEWLILSAGILKNNHVLEILDAPYDYVDSEEFFSWERFFTSVLIDETKDTYLAYMKKKLNPAYLQDVIKEAILNKMEKIRLTWKK
;
A
#
# COMPACT_ATOMS: atom_id res chain seq x y z
N GLY A 1 -25.20 -12.39 -7.99
CA GLY A 1 -24.78 -13.05 -6.77
C GLY A 1 -23.60 -12.30 -6.13
N LYS A 2 -23.11 -12.74 -5.00
CA LYS A 2 -21.95 -12.14 -4.28
C LYS A 2 -20.72 -11.95 -5.17
N TYR A 3 -20.45 -12.90 -6.04
CA TYR A 3 -19.34 -12.86 -6.97
C TYR A 3 -19.44 -11.71 -7.98
N GLY A 4 -20.62 -11.52 -8.57
CA GLY A 4 -20.84 -10.39 -9.48
C GLY A 4 -20.69 -9.04 -8.78
N THR A 5 -21.14 -8.94 -7.53
CA THR A 5 -20.99 -7.72 -6.73
C THR A 5 -19.51 -7.44 -6.42
N LEU A 6 -18.70 -8.45 -6.11
CA LEU A 6 -17.28 -8.26 -5.84
C LEU A 6 -16.52 -7.84 -7.10
N LYS A 7 -16.80 -8.45 -8.26
CA LYS A 7 -16.24 -8.01 -9.55
C LYS A 7 -16.57 -6.54 -9.83
N GLN A 8 -17.82 -6.15 -9.67
CA GLN A 8 -18.24 -4.77 -9.88
C GLN A 8 -17.55 -3.82 -8.92
N SER A 9 -17.50 -4.15 -7.65
CA SER A 9 -16.81 -3.36 -6.63
C SER A 9 -15.33 -3.21 -6.93
N TYR A 10 -14.65 -4.27 -7.42
CA TYR A 10 -13.26 -4.18 -7.81
C TYR A 10 -13.04 -3.19 -8.94
N HIS A 11 -13.86 -3.25 -10.00
CA HIS A 11 -13.74 -2.34 -11.14
C HIS A 11 -13.96 -0.88 -10.73
N GLU A 12 -14.97 -0.62 -9.91
CA GLU A 12 -15.25 0.71 -9.40
C GLU A 12 -14.10 1.18 -8.50
N PHE A 13 -13.64 0.33 -7.62
CA PHE A 13 -12.57 0.61 -6.68
C PHE A 13 -11.24 0.84 -7.42
N TYR A 14 -10.84 -0.05 -8.31
CA TYR A 14 -9.62 0.08 -9.10
C TYR A 14 -9.66 1.31 -10.01
N ARG A 15 -10.78 1.59 -10.63
CA ARG A 15 -10.95 2.78 -11.48
C ARG A 15 -10.83 4.09 -10.71
N ILE A 16 -11.22 4.11 -9.44
CA ILE A 16 -11.21 5.30 -8.60
C ILE A 16 -9.93 5.40 -7.79
N TYR A 17 -9.41 4.27 -7.27
CA TYR A 17 -8.38 4.27 -6.25
C TYR A 17 -7.15 3.43 -6.56
N GLY A 18 -7.10 2.62 -7.57
CA GLY A 18 -6.10 1.56 -7.88
C GLY A 18 -4.68 1.84 -7.42
N THR A 19 -4.16 3.03 -7.73
CA THR A 19 -3.04 3.64 -7.04
C THR A 19 -3.40 5.11 -6.88
N PHE A 20 -4.11 5.45 -5.81
CA PHE A 20 -4.45 6.85 -5.58
C PHE A 20 -3.22 7.54 -4.98
N THR A 21 -2.75 8.54 -5.69
CA THR A 21 -1.73 9.45 -5.18
C THR A 21 -2.29 10.86 -5.24
N HIS A 22 -2.44 11.50 -4.11
CA HIS A 22 -2.69 12.92 -4.07
C HIS A 22 -1.38 13.64 -4.36
N GLU A 23 -1.28 14.16 -5.58
CA GLU A 23 -0.05 14.78 -6.07
C GLU A 23 0.23 16.08 -5.34
N LYS A 24 1.15 16.01 -4.40
CA LYS A 24 1.84 17.18 -3.88
C LYS A 24 3.31 16.84 -3.81
N ASP A 25 4.17 17.72 -4.29
CA ASP A 25 5.62 17.66 -4.07
C ASP A 25 5.92 17.96 -2.59
N VAL A 26 5.53 17.03 -1.73
CA VAL A 26 5.86 17.12 -0.32
C VAL A 26 7.08 16.26 -0.07
N THR A 27 8.15 16.90 0.41
CA THR A 27 9.26 16.22 1.03
C THR A 27 8.87 15.91 2.48
N PRO A 28 8.42 14.69 2.82
CA PRO A 28 7.95 14.40 4.16
C PRO A 28 9.10 14.39 5.17
N GLU A 29 8.80 14.74 6.39
CA GLU A 29 9.65 14.55 7.57
C GLU A 29 9.16 13.34 8.37
N LEU A 30 7.93 12.94 8.12
CA LEU A 30 7.23 11.84 8.76
C LEU A 30 6.47 11.02 7.72
N VAL A 31 6.64 9.72 7.77
CA VAL A 31 5.82 8.74 7.05
C VAL A 31 4.88 8.08 8.06
N ILE A 32 3.61 8.01 7.71
CA ILE A 32 2.57 7.37 8.53
C ILE A 32 2.05 6.16 7.78
N THR A 33 1.98 5.02 8.46
CA THR A 33 1.30 3.82 7.96
C THR A 33 0.05 3.53 8.77
N GLU A 34 -0.94 2.91 8.16
CA GLU A 34 -2.18 2.56 8.83
C GLU A 34 -1.97 1.41 9.82
N ASP A 35 -1.30 0.35 9.40
CA ASP A 35 -1.07 -0.85 10.21
C ASP A 35 0.39 -1.01 10.63
N SER A 36 0.65 -2.02 11.48
CA SER A 36 1.97 -2.37 12.00
C SER A 36 2.56 -3.65 11.40
N ASN A 37 2.01 -4.12 10.28
CA ASN A 37 2.38 -5.35 9.61
C ASN A 37 3.68 -5.21 8.77
N SER A 38 3.92 -6.14 7.85
CA SER A 38 5.11 -6.16 6.99
C SER A 38 5.27 -4.88 6.17
N GLY A 39 4.16 -4.25 5.76
CA GLY A 39 4.20 -2.95 5.07
C GLY A 39 4.86 -1.86 5.92
N TYR A 40 4.42 -1.73 7.17
CA TYR A 40 5.08 -0.80 8.11
C TYR A 40 6.57 -1.13 8.28
N GLN A 41 6.91 -2.39 8.51
CA GLN A 41 8.31 -2.79 8.72
C GLN A 41 9.19 -2.46 7.51
N PHE A 42 8.66 -2.61 6.29
CA PHE A 42 9.34 -2.22 5.06
C PHE A 42 9.56 -0.71 4.99
N PHE A 43 8.51 0.09 5.18
CA PHE A 43 8.62 1.55 5.10
C PHE A 43 9.42 2.15 6.24
N ASP A 44 9.34 1.59 7.45
CA ASP A 44 10.18 2.01 8.57
C ASP A 44 11.65 1.81 8.28
N TYR A 45 12.04 0.66 7.71
CA TYR A 45 13.41 0.41 7.28
C TYR A 45 13.88 1.43 6.23
N VAL A 46 13.09 1.65 5.19
CA VAL A 46 13.40 2.65 4.14
C VAL A 46 13.53 4.05 4.74
N CYS A 47 12.65 4.41 5.65
CA CYS A 47 12.71 5.70 6.33
C CYS A 47 13.99 5.86 7.16
N GLN A 48 14.39 4.83 7.90
CA GLN A 48 15.64 4.84 8.68
C GLN A 48 16.85 5.06 7.79
N GLU A 49 16.94 4.39 6.63
CA GLU A 49 18.01 4.61 5.67
C GLU A 49 18.06 6.05 5.13
N ASN A 50 16.95 6.74 5.11
CA ASN A 50 16.79 8.10 4.59
C ASN A 50 16.66 9.18 5.68
N HIS A 51 16.94 8.83 6.94
CA HIS A 51 16.83 9.73 8.10
C HIS A 51 15.44 10.35 8.29
N LEU A 52 14.40 9.59 7.93
CA LEU A 52 13.00 9.95 8.11
C LEU A 52 12.42 9.23 9.33
N ARG A 53 11.40 9.83 9.93
CA ARG A 53 10.58 9.15 10.94
C ARG A 53 9.48 8.33 10.23
N CYS A 54 9.19 7.15 10.74
CA CYS A 54 8.06 6.33 10.32
C CYS A 54 7.26 5.91 11.55
N GLU A 55 5.95 6.12 11.51
CA GLU A 55 5.06 5.79 12.62
C GLU A 55 3.85 5.02 12.10
N THR A 56 3.35 4.08 12.89
CA THR A 56 2.10 3.38 12.60
C THR A 56 0.97 3.89 13.49
N MET A 57 -0.22 4.04 12.91
CA MET A 57 -1.39 4.54 13.63
C MET A 57 -2.29 3.40 14.16
N ASN A 58 -2.01 2.15 13.80
CA ASN A 58 -2.82 1.00 14.19
C ASN A 58 -4.32 1.15 13.85
N GLY A 59 -4.60 1.62 12.66
CA GLY A 59 -5.94 1.70 12.08
C GLY A 59 -6.33 3.07 11.53
N LYS A 60 -7.23 3.05 10.55
CA LYS A 60 -7.65 4.23 9.78
C LYS A 60 -8.24 5.36 10.62
N SER A 61 -9.00 5.04 11.67
CA SER A 61 -9.60 6.05 12.54
C SER A 61 -8.54 6.89 13.26
N ASN A 62 -7.43 6.26 13.65
CA ASN A 62 -6.31 6.94 14.27
C ASN A 62 -5.55 7.82 13.30
N VAL A 63 -5.43 7.38 12.02
CA VAL A 63 -4.87 8.21 10.94
C VAL A 63 -5.66 9.50 10.80
N PHE A 64 -6.99 9.43 10.78
CA PHE A 64 -7.84 10.62 10.72
C PHE A 64 -7.63 11.57 11.90
N HIS A 65 -7.57 10.99 13.09
CA HIS A 65 -7.38 11.77 14.30
C HIS A 65 -6.03 12.49 14.29
N TYR A 66 -4.98 11.77 13.95
CA TYR A 66 -3.64 12.32 13.84
C TYR A 66 -3.55 13.46 12.80
N LEU A 67 -4.09 13.25 11.60
CA LEU A 67 -4.09 14.26 10.55
C LEU A 67 -4.79 15.55 10.95
N ARG A 68 -5.86 15.45 11.74
CA ARG A 68 -6.58 16.63 12.25
C ARG A 68 -5.75 17.48 13.22
N GLU A 69 -4.92 16.83 14.01
CA GLU A 69 -4.13 17.49 15.05
C GLU A 69 -2.78 17.99 14.54
N HIS A 70 -2.22 17.37 13.49
CA HIS A 70 -0.86 17.60 13.01
C HIS A 70 -0.80 18.16 11.58
N LYS A 71 -1.73 19.04 11.20
CA LYS A 71 -1.85 19.57 9.84
C LYS A 71 -0.63 20.36 9.35
N SER A 72 0.20 20.87 10.23
CA SER A 72 1.39 21.66 9.90
C SER A 72 2.64 20.82 9.64
N GLU A 73 2.63 19.54 9.98
CA GLU A 73 3.75 18.64 9.73
C GLU A 73 3.80 18.20 8.27
N ARG A 74 5.00 18.12 7.71
CA ARG A 74 5.21 17.57 6.36
C ARG A 74 5.18 16.05 6.44
N MET A 75 4.11 15.45 5.99
CA MET A 75 3.91 14.01 6.12
C MET A 75 3.45 13.33 4.85
N LEU A 76 3.83 12.07 4.71
CA LEU A 76 3.29 11.13 3.74
C LEU A 76 2.49 10.06 4.48
N VAL A 77 1.23 9.92 4.13
CA VAL A 77 0.38 8.84 4.63
C VAL A 77 0.36 7.70 3.60
N ILE A 78 0.75 6.52 4.01
CA ILE A 78 0.69 5.28 3.21
C ILE A 78 -0.31 4.35 3.89
N ALA A 79 -1.37 4.00 3.19
CA ALA A 79 -2.39 3.11 3.72
C ALA A 79 -3.00 2.28 2.60
N ASP A 80 -3.55 1.11 2.95
CA ASP A 80 -4.23 0.27 1.98
C ASP A 80 -5.47 0.98 1.46
N GLY A 81 -5.56 1.14 0.14
CA GLY A 81 -6.68 1.82 -0.51
C GLY A 81 -8.03 1.23 -0.14
N ALA A 82 -8.09 -0.10 -0.01
CA ALA A 82 -9.27 -0.82 0.44
C ALA A 82 -9.74 -0.41 1.85
N ALA A 83 -8.80 -0.05 2.74
CA ALA A 83 -9.14 0.36 4.10
C ALA A 83 -9.92 1.68 4.17
N PHE A 84 -9.65 2.58 3.23
CA PHE A 84 -10.31 3.90 3.20
C PHE A 84 -11.60 3.93 2.38
N GLY A 85 -11.82 3.02 1.44
CA GLY A 85 -13.03 2.84 0.66
C GLY A 85 -14.05 3.98 0.72
N SER A 86 -15.09 3.78 1.52
CA SER A 86 -16.17 4.76 1.71
C SER A 86 -15.76 6.05 2.44
N GLU A 87 -14.59 6.09 3.05
CA GLU A 87 -14.12 7.24 3.83
C GLU A 87 -13.12 8.13 3.08
N ILE A 88 -12.77 7.76 1.83
CA ILE A 88 -11.77 8.51 1.07
C ILE A 88 -12.15 9.99 0.87
N ASP A 89 -13.42 10.27 0.61
CA ASP A 89 -13.90 11.65 0.44
C ASP A 89 -13.72 12.47 1.72
N ARG A 90 -13.81 11.82 2.87
CA ARG A 90 -13.58 12.48 4.16
C ARG A 90 -12.10 12.77 4.38
N VAL A 91 -11.21 11.85 3.97
CA VAL A 91 -9.76 12.09 4.01
C VAL A 91 -9.39 13.22 3.07
N LEU A 92 -9.88 13.18 1.83
CA LEU A 92 -9.59 14.20 0.83
C LEU A 92 -10.02 15.59 1.31
N ARG A 93 -11.23 15.71 1.84
CA ARG A 93 -11.70 16.98 2.43
C ARG A 93 -10.86 17.44 3.61
N LEU A 94 -10.35 16.52 4.41
CA LEU A 94 -9.48 16.84 5.53
C LEU A 94 -8.13 17.40 5.09
N ILE A 95 -7.56 16.83 4.01
CA ILE A 95 -6.27 17.26 3.47
C ILE A 95 -6.39 18.34 2.38
N GLU A 96 -7.59 18.62 1.92
CA GLU A 96 -7.89 19.77 1.06
C GLU A 96 -7.51 21.07 1.79
N GLY A 97 -6.54 21.78 1.29
CA GLY A 97 -5.97 22.94 1.98
C GLY A 97 -4.83 22.64 2.96
N CYS A 98 -4.43 21.39 3.13
CA CYS A 98 -3.20 21.02 3.81
C CYS A 98 -2.09 20.83 2.77
N GLU A 99 -1.27 21.85 2.54
CA GLU A 99 -0.18 21.78 1.55
C GLU A 99 0.94 20.81 1.94
N ASN A 100 0.99 20.42 3.21
CA ASN A 100 2.08 19.65 3.81
C ASN A 100 1.81 18.13 3.87
N VAL A 101 0.63 17.66 3.45
CA VAL A 101 0.25 16.24 3.54
C VAL A 101 0.14 15.65 2.15
N ALA A 102 0.90 14.58 1.89
CA ALA A 102 0.74 13.72 0.73
C ALA A 102 0.07 12.41 1.14
N LEU A 103 -0.72 11.85 0.24
CA LEU A 103 -1.45 10.61 0.45
C LEU A 103 -1.11 9.61 -0.67
N TYR A 104 -0.69 8.41 -0.29
CA TYR A 104 -0.46 7.29 -1.18
C TYR A 104 -1.26 6.08 -0.72
N LEU A 105 -2.17 5.62 -1.55
CA LEU A 105 -3.07 4.51 -1.27
C LEU A 105 -2.91 3.43 -2.35
N PRO A 106 -1.91 2.53 -2.24
CA PRO A 106 -1.90 1.32 -3.05
C PRO A 106 -3.09 0.43 -2.67
N GLU A 107 -3.47 -0.49 -3.53
CA GLU A 107 -4.53 -1.46 -3.20
C GLU A 107 -4.25 -2.18 -1.87
N SER A 108 -3.02 -2.70 -1.74
CA SER A 108 -2.41 -3.18 -0.49
C SER A 108 -0.89 -3.24 -0.64
N PHE A 109 -0.18 -3.47 0.45
CA PHE A 109 1.27 -3.68 0.39
C PHE A 109 1.64 -4.93 -0.43
N GLU A 110 0.86 -6.00 -0.28
CA GLU A 110 1.03 -7.23 -1.05
C GLU A 110 0.82 -7.00 -2.55
N TRP A 111 -0.21 -6.24 -2.92
CA TRP A 111 -0.41 -5.84 -4.31
C TRP A 111 0.76 -5.03 -4.84
N LEU A 112 1.34 -4.14 -4.04
CA LEU A 112 2.51 -3.35 -4.40
C LEU A 112 3.71 -4.25 -4.69
N ILE A 113 3.97 -5.26 -3.86
CA ILE A 113 5.02 -6.27 -4.08
C ILE A 113 4.78 -7.05 -5.37
N LEU A 114 3.57 -7.59 -5.56
CA LEU A 114 3.22 -8.34 -6.76
C LEU A 114 3.39 -7.51 -8.02
N SER A 115 2.99 -6.23 -7.97
CA SER A 115 3.05 -5.29 -9.09
C SER A 115 4.47 -4.80 -9.39
N ALA A 116 5.43 -4.97 -8.49
CA ALA A 116 6.81 -4.49 -8.64
C ALA A 116 7.63 -5.34 -9.64
N GLY A 117 7.09 -6.45 -10.16
CA GLY A 117 7.76 -7.30 -11.15
C GLY A 117 8.91 -8.13 -10.58
N ILE A 118 8.94 -8.33 -9.27
CA ILE A 118 9.95 -9.13 -8.55
C ILE A 118 9.75 -10.61 -8.86
N LEU A 119 8.50 -11.04 -8.89
CA LEU A 119 8.11 -12.41 -9.21
C LEU A 119 7.96 -12.52 -10.73
N LYS A 120 8.94 -13.16 -11.37
CA LYS A 120 8.91 -13.41 -12.83
C LYS A 120 8.00 -14.61 -13.15
N ASN A 121 6.72 -14.45 -12.90
CA ASN A 121 5.71 -15.50 -13.02
C ASN A 121 4.53 -14.98 -13.85
N ASN A 122 4.25 -15.65 -14.99
CA ASN A 122 3.14 -15.28 -15.87
C ASN A 122 1.79 -15.36 -15.16
N HIS A 123 1.62 -16.32 -14.26
CA HIS A 123 0.39 -16.45 -13.48
C HIS A 123 0.10 -15.23 -12.60
N VAL A 124 1.14 -14.67 -11.97
CA VAL A 124 1.01 -13.41 -11.23
C VAL A 124 0.59 -12.26 -12.13
N LEU A 125 1.18 -12.17 -13.34
CA LEU A 125 0.81 -11.12 -14.29
C LEU A 125 -0.64 -11.24 -14.75
N GLU A 126 -1.12 -12.46 -15.04
CA GLU A 126 -2.52 -12.73 -15.39
C GLU A 126 -3.48 -12.33 -14.26
N ILE A 127 -3.14 -12.66 -13.01
CA ILE A 127 -3.93 -12.26 -11.83
C ILE A 127 -3.98 -10.74 -11.70
N LEU A 128 -2.87 -10.04 -11.90
CA LEU A 128 -2.81 -8.58 -11.81
C LEU A 128 -3.58 -7.89 -12.93
N ASP A 129 -3.62 -8.49 -14.12
CA ASP A 129 -4.35 -7.95 -15.27
C ASP A 129 -5.87 -8.11 -15.10
N ALA A 130 -6.31 -9.23 -14.58
CA ALA A 130 -7.72 -9.54 -14.39
C ALA A 130 -8.01 -10.23 -13.05
N PRO A 131 -7.74 -9.59 -11.90
CA PRO A 131 -7.84 -10.23 -10.58
C PRO A 131 -9.27 -10.71 -10.26
N TYR A 132 -10.27 -10.06 -10.83
CA TYR A 132 -11.67 -10.45 -10.69
C TYR A 132 -12.02 -11.80 -11.32
N ASP A 133 -11.18 -12.33 -12.20
CA ASP A 133 -11.36 -13.66 -12.78
C ASP A 133 -10.81 -14.78 -11.87
N TYR A 134 -9.95 -14.43 -10.92
CA TYR A 134 -9.26 -15.35 -10.02
C TYR A 134 -9.80 -15.32 -8.59
N VAL A 135 -10.50 -14.26 -8.20
CA VAL A 135 -11.01 -14.12 -6.84
C VAL A 135 -12.26 -14.96 -6.63
N ASP A 136 -12.24 -15.79 -5.58
CA ASP A 136 -13.44 -16.47 -5.06
C ASP A 136 -14.06 -15.63 -3.95
N SER A 137 -15.25 -15.10 -4.20
CA SER A 137 -15.93 -14.23 -3.25
C SER A 137 -16.57 -14.98 -2.06
N GLU A 138 -16.58 -16.31 -2.08
CA GLU A 138 -16.97 -17.14 -0.93
C GLU A 138 -15.78 -17.30 0.03
N GLU A 139 -14.55 -17.28 -0.49
CA GLU A 139 -13.32 -17.42 0.27
C GLU A 139 -12.78 -16.08 0.77
N PHE A 140 -12.80 -15.04 -0.09
CA PHE A 140 -12.18 -13.75 0.22
C PHE A 140 -13.21 -12.65 0.50
N PHE A 141 -13.12 -12.05 1.67
CA PHE A 141 -13.98 -10.93 2.08
C PHE A 141 -13.43 -9.56 1.66
N SER A 142 -12.16 -9.47 1.24
CA SER A 142 -11.53 -8.25 0.79
C SER A 142 -10.42 -8.53 -0.22
N TRP A 143 -10.13 -7.53 -1.05
CA TRP A 143 -9.03 -7.57 -2.01
C TRP A 143 -7.67 -7.69 -1.34
N GLU A 144 -7.49 -7.07 -0.19
CA GLU A 144 -6.28 -7.21 0.62
C GLU A 144 -6.02 -8.68 0.97
N ARG A 145 -7.04 -9.41 1.44
CA ARG A 145 -6.89 -10.85 1.77
C ARG A 145 -6.60 -11.69 0.55
N PHE A 146 -7.21 -11.37 -0.58
CA PHE A 146 -6.92 -12.04 -1.84
C PHE A 146 -5.46 -11.87 -2.25
N PHE A 147 -4.96 -10.65 -2.33
CA PHE A 147 -3.57 -10.40 -2.70
C PHE A 147 -2.57 -10.93 -1.67
N THR A 148 -2.92 -10.93 -0.39
CA THR A 148 -2.12 -11.58 0.66
C THR A 148 -1.99 -13.08 0.39
N SER A 149 -3.09 -13.76 0.08
CA SER A 149 -3.08 -15.20 -0.24
C SER A 149 -2.26 -15.48 -1.49
N VAL A 150 -2.46 -14.72 -2.56
CA VAL A 150 -1.68 -14.86 -3.81
C VAL A 150 -0.18 -14.72 -3.52
N LEU A 151 0.23 -13.68 -2.80
CA LEU A 151 1.64 -13.45 -2.51
C LEU A 151 2.25 -14.57 -1.65
N ILE A 152 1.52 -15.05 -0.65
CA ILE A 152 1.97 -16.18 0.19
C ILE A 152 2.15 -17.43 -0.68
N ASP A 153 1.15 -17.77 -1.50
CA ASP A 153 1.19 -18.98 -2.32
C ASP A 153 2.30 -18.95 -3.36
N GLU A 154 2.51 -17.82 -4.01
CA GLU A 154 3.54 -17.66 -5.03
C GLU A 154 4.97 -17.58 -4.47
N THR A 155 5.13 -17.33 -3.17
CA THR A 155 6.45 -17.14 -2.56
C THR A 155 6.83 -18.20 -1.53
N LYS A 156 5.90 -19.03 -1.05
CA LYS A 156 6.08 -19.97 0.09
C LYS A 156 7.30 -20.88 -0.01
N ASP A 157 7.65 -21.30 -1.23
CA ASP A 157 8.77 -22.22 -1.48
C ASP A 157 10.03 -21.51 -2.01
N THR A 158 10.10 -20.20 -1.83
CA THR A 158 11.18 -19.35 -2.32
C THR A 158 11.85 -18.58 -1.18
N TYR A 159 13.01 -17.97 -1.45
CA TYR A 159 13.67 -17.08 -0.50
C TYR A 159 12.88 -15.81 -0.18
N LEU A 160 11.86 -15.50 -1.01
CA LEU A 160 10.92 -14.38 -0.82
C LEU A 160 9.64 -14.79 -0.06
N ALA A 161 9.64 -15.94 0.62
CA ALA A 161 8.48 -16.39 1.38
C ALA A 161 7.88 -15.24 2.21
N TYR A 162 6.61 -14.89 1.90
CA TYR A 162 5.93 -13.74 2.50
C TYR A 162 5.16 -14.14 3.75
N MET A 163 5.25 -13.29 4.76
CA MET A 163 4.44 -13.36 5.98
C MET A 163 3.89 -11.98 6.30
N LYS A 164 2.56 -11.88 6.51
CA LYS A 164 1.92 -10.58 6.73
C LYS A 164 2.42 -9.86 7.99
N LYS A 165 2.63 -10.57 9.08
CA LYS A 165 2.98 -9.97 10.38
C LYS A 165 4.47 -9.75 10.59
N LYS A 166 5.32 -10.40 9.81
CA LYS A 166 6.78 -10.32 9.95
C LYS A 166 7.43 -10.27 8.58
N LEU A 167 8.02 -9.14 8.25
CA LEU A 167 8.70 -8.95 6.99
C LEU A 167 9.90 -9.90 6.86
N ASN A 168 9.94 -10.64 5.76
CA ASN A 168 11.12 -11.40 5.38
C ASN A 168 12.23 -10.42 4.98
N PRO A 169 13.44 -10.49 5.58
CA PRO A 169 14.55 -9.60 5.26
C PRO A 169 14.96 -9.57 3.78
N ALA A 170 14.62 -10.59 3.02
CA ALA A 170 14.89 -10.64 1.58
C ALA A 170 14.23 -9.47 0.83
N TYR A 171 13.10 -8.96 1.31
CA TYR A 171 12.43 -7.79 0.73
C TYR A 171 13.20 -6.47 0.95
N LEU A 172 14.19 -6.46 1.84
CA LEU A 172 15.04 -5.31 2.14
C LEU A 172 16.34 -5.29 1.32
N GLN A 173 16.60 -6.33 0.52
CA GLN A 173 17.73 -6.34 -0.40
C GLN A 173 17.55 -5.24 -1.47
N ASP A 174 18.62 -4.53 -1.80
CA ASP A 174 18.56 -3.33 -2.63
C ASP A 174 17.78 -3.51 -3.93
N VAL A 175 18.03 -4.58 -4.69
CA VAL A 175 17.34 -4.84 -5.97
C VAL A 175 15.83 -4.99 -5.77
N ILE A 176 15.40 -5.67 -4.72
CA ILE A 176 13.98 -5.93 -4.43
C ILE A 176 13.33 -4.69 -3.84
N LYS A 177 13.97 -4.07 -2.86
CA LYS A 177 13.54 -2.83 -2.24
C LYS A 177 13.32 -1.73 -3.29
N GLU A 178 14.30 -1.50 -4.15
CA GLU A 178 14.21 -0.50 -5.22
C GLU A 178 13.08 -0.82 -6.22
N ALA A 179 12.87 -2.10 -6.57
CA ALA A 179 11.76 -2.47 -7.45
C ALA A 179 10.40 -2.11 -6.84
N ILE A 180 10.22 -2.34 -5.55
CA ILE A 180 8.99 -1.96 -4.82
C ILE A 180 8.84 -0.45 -4.78
N LEU A 181 9.89 0.29 -4.42
CA LEU A 181 9.87 1.75 -4.34
C LEU A 181 9.63 2.40 -5.70
N ASN A 182 10.21 1.86 -6.77
CA ASN A 182 10.00 2.34 -8.12
C ASN A 182 8.53 2.17 -8.57
N LYS A 183 7.83 1.17 -8.05
CA LYS A 183 6.40 1.00 -8.33
C LYS A 183 5.52 2.09 -7.72
N MET A 184 6.00 2.75 -6.70
CA MET A 184 5.32 3.89 -6.08
C MET A 184 5.34 5.16 -6.96
N GLU A 185 5.99 5.11 -8.11
CA GLU A 185 6.03 6.14 -9.17
C GLU A 185 6.43 7.54 -8.67
N LYS A 186 5.44 8.40 -8.38
CA LYS A 186 5.65 9.80 -8.03
C LYS A 186 6.07 10.02 -6.57
N ILE A 187 5.96 9.00 -5.74
CA ILE A 187 6.34 9.08 -4.33
C ILE A 187 7.81 8.72 -4.19
N ARG A 188 8.60 9.67 -3.75
CA ARG A 188 10.03 9.47 -3.52
C ARG A 188 10.30 9.45 -2.02
N LEU A 189 10.66 8.28 -1.51
CA LEU A 189 11.17 8.11 -0.15
C LEU A 189 12.70 8.20 -0.09
N THR A 190 13.36 8.16 -1.25
CA THR A 190 14.80 8.34 -1.36
C THR A 190 15.12 9.81 -1.68
N TRP A 191 15.83 10.46 -0.80
CA TRP A 191 16.27 11.84 -1.00
C TRP A 191 17.57 11.82 -1.82
N LYS A 192 17.60 12.66 -2.82
CA LYS A 192 18.87 12.95 -3.49
C LYS A 192 19.82 13.55 -2.45
N LYS A 193 20.95 12.90 -2.31
CA LYS A 193 22.10 13.45 -1.60
C LYS A 193 22.53 14.76 -2.24
#